data_4d96f67606cfbc6e4cdf8b5a868a9ce0
#
_entry.id   4d96f67606cfbc6e4cdf8b5a868a9ce0
#
_cell.length_a   1.000
_cell.length_b   1.000
_cell.length_c   1.000
_cell.angle_alpha   90.00
_cell.angle_beta   90.00
_cell.angle_gamma   90.00
#
_symmetry.space_group_name_H-M   'P 1'
#
loop_
_entity.id
_entity.type
_entity.pdbx_description
1 polymer ?
#
loop_
_entity_poly.entity_id
_entity_poly.type
_entity_poly.pdbx_seq_one_letter_code
_entity_poly.pdbx_strand_id
1 'polypeptide(L)'
;MAGPGNFQKQVNSQPAPAVEGDFASTNPRWSVLAGPGGLVAGNFLIVGHAAWVTPPLDGDGFPAVANSFGSGPITGILHREQQALFTQYLQEVSMQVPAGFNITLMSSADLWVKNSGSSAAQVGMKAYANFNNGEFTFAATGTPASGASATGTIAAENGSWTGSITGDIMTVAGSVTGLVVPGGILSGTDVLTGTQVLSQISGTPQGDGTYYVSLNQEVDSTTISETYGLFTAVSAQTGTWAVGDILSGSGGGGVTTGTTITGFGTGTGGLGTYYVQTTQTVTSTAITSVSNVETKWIAMSYGAVGDIVKISAQPLG
;
A
#
# COMPACT_ATOMS: atom_id res chain seq x y z
N MET A 1 -9.88 -0.43 -22.64
CA MET A 1 -11.02 0.40 -22.18
C MET A 1 -12.31 -0.30 -22.52
N ALA A 2 -13.01 -0.91 -21.57
CA ALA A 2 -14.38 -1.35 -21.76
C ALA A 2 -15.26 -0.09 -21.78
N GLY A 3 -16.04 0.12 -22.83
CA GLY A 3 -16.93 1.28 -22.94
C GLY A 3 -18.06 1.21 -21.91
N PRO A 4 -18.60 2.35 -21.49
CA PRO A 4 -19.68 2.40 -20.53
C PRO A 4 -20.94 1.74 -21.07
N GLY A 5 -21.63 0.96 -20.24
CA GLY A 5 -23.00 0.49 -20.48
C GLY A 5 -23.15 -0.81 -21.24
N ASN A 6 -22.24 -1.76 -21.10
CA ASN A 6 -22.46 -3.07 -21.68
C ASN A 6 -23.28 -3.98 -20.76
N PHE A 7 -24.58 -4.10 -21.06
CA PHE A 7 -25.35 -5.25 -20.57
C PHE A 7 -24.64 -6.56 -20.92
N GLN A 8 -24.78 -7.55 -20.04
CA GLN A 8 -24.27 -8.90 -20.30
C GLN A 8 -24.72 -9.36 -21.70
N LYS A 9 -23.75 -9.54 -22.59
CA LYS A 9 -24.00 -9.95 -23.99
C LYS A 9 -24.02 -11.46 -24.18
N GLN A 10 -23.59 -12.20 -23.18
CA GLN A 10 -23.51 -13.66 -23.21
C GLN A 10 -23.98 -14.23 -21.89
N VAL A 11 -24.89 -15.19 -21.95
CA VAL A 11 -25.30 -16.00 -20.80
C VAL A 11 -24.45 -17.26 -20.80
N ASN A 12 -23.61 -17.42 -19.78
CA ASN A 12 -22.85 -18.64 -19.60
C ASN A 12 -23.79 -19.74 -19.08
N SER A 13 -23.68 -20.94 -19.67
CA SER A 13 -24.43 -22.13 -19.23
C SER A 13 -23.98 -22.62 -17.83
N GLN A 14 -22.81 -22.23 -17.40
CA GLN A 14 -22.31 -22.44 -16.06
C GLN A 14 -21.96 -21.08 -15.42
N PRO A 15 -22.50 -20.77 -14.23
CA PRO A 15 -22.09 -19.58 -13.50
C PRO A 15 -20.59 -19.68 -13.17
N ALA A 16 -19.93 -18.53 -13.04
CA ALA A 16 -18.58 -18.48 -12.50
C ALA A 16 -18.53 -19.17 -11.13
N PRO A 17 -17.49 -19.95 -10.82
CA PRO A 17 -17.40 -20.68 -9.55
C PRO A 17 -17.39 -19.74 -8.34
N ALA A 18 -16.94 -18.50 -8.51
CA ALA A 18 -16.90 -17.47 -7.49
C ALA A 18 -16.54 -16.12 -8.10
N VAL A 19 -16.49 -15.11 -7.25
CA VAL A 19 -16.00 -13.76 -7.53
C VAL A 19 -14.84 -13.49 -6.58
N GLU A 20 -13.93 -12.64 -7.01
CA GLU A 20 -12.79 -12.19 -6.22
C GLU A 20 -13.25 -11.61 -4.88
N GLY A 21 -12.60 -12.00 -3.79
CA GLY A 21 -12.94 -11.62 -2.42
C GLY A 21 -14.06 -12.45 -1.76
N ASP A 22 -14.72 -13.37 -2.49
CA ASP A 22 -15.70 -14.27 -1.88
C ASP A 22 -15.01 -15.37 -1.04
N PHE A 23 -15.73 -15.91 -0.05
CA PHE A 23 -15.26 -17.07 0.69
C PHE A 23 -15.27 -18.32 -0.18
N ALA A 24 -14.20 -19.09 -0.11
CA ALA A 24 -14.00 -20.31 -0.87
C ALA A 24 -14.42 -21.57 -0.09
N SER A 25 -14.68 -21.46 1.20
CA SER A 25 -15.12 -22.56 2.07
C SER A 25 -15.93 -22.07 3.25
N THR A 26 -16.43 -23.03 4.04
CA THR A 26 -17.09 -22.78 5.34
C THR A 26 -16.14 -22.97 6.53
N ASN A 27 -14.84 -23.12 6.30
CA ASN A 27 -13.84 -23.23 7.34
C ASN A 27 -13.85 -22.04 8.29
N PRO A 28 -13.32 -22.17 9.51
CA PRO A 28 -13.18 -21.06 10.44
C PRO A 28 -12.46 -19.87 9.80
N ARG A 29 -12.93 -18.68 10.10
CA ARG A 29 -12.39 -17.43 9.56
C ARG A 29 -12.30 -16.39 10.66
N TRP A 30 -11.28 -15.56 10.59
CA TRP A 30 -11.03 -14.47 11.53
C TRP A 30 -10.85 -13.16 10.77
N SER A 31 -11.57 -12.15 11.21
CA SER A 31 -11.33 -10.77 10.78
C SER A 31 -10.17 -10.15 11.54
N VAL A 32 -9.61 -9.11 10.98
CA VAL A 32 -8.67 -8.23 11.69
C VAL A 32 -9.41 -7.55 12.82
N LEU A 33 -8.86 -7.63 14.04
CA LEU A 33 -9.41 -6.90 15.17
C LEU A 33 -9.07 -5.42 15.02
N ALA A 34 -10.09 -4.61 14.87
CA ALA A 34 -9.95 -3.15 14.82
C ALA A 34 -10.15 -2.53 16.20
N GLY A 35 -9.63 -1.32 16.38
CA GLY A 35 -9.89 -0.50 17.55
C GLY A 35 -11.34 0.04 17.59
N PRO A 36 -11.67 0.92 18.57
CA PRO A 36 -13.04 1.42 18.79
C PRO A 36 -13.68 2.10 17.58
N GLY A 37 -12.87 2.72 16.71
CA GLY A 37 -13.33 3.37 15.48
C GLY A 37 -13.64 2.41 14.32
N GLY A 38 -13.25 1.13 14.42
CA GLY A 38 -13.38 0.17 13.34
C GLY A 38 -12.32 0.33 12.24
N LEU A 39 -12.58 -0.29 11.09
CA LEU A 39 -11.78 -0.15 9.86
C LEU A 39 -12.61 0.52 8.78
N VAL A 40 -12.00 1.48 8.08
CA VAL A 40 -12.61 2.14 6.93
C VAL A 40 -11.72 2.04 5.69
N ALA A 41 -12.35 2.09 4.53
CA ALA A 41 -11.64 2.16 3.27
C ALA A 41 -10.92 3.50 3.12
N GLY A 42 -9.68 3.44 2.67
CA GLY A 42 -8.94 4.60 2.18
C GLY A 42 -9.25 4.92 0.71
N ASN A 43 -8.40 5.72 0.10
CA ASN A 43 -8.62 6.19 -1.27
C ASN A 43 -8.48 5.10 -2.34
N PHE A 44 -7.77 4.02 -2.03
CA PHE A 44 -7.56 2.91 -2.94
C PHE A 44 -7.64 1.58 -2.19
N LEU A 45 -8.82 1.00 -2.15
CA LEU A 45 -9.08 -0.30 -1.54
C LEU A 45 -9.95 -1.14 -2.47
N ILE A 46 -9.44 -2.30 -2.88
CA ILE A 46 -10.07 -3.19 -3.87
C ILE A 46 -10.41 -4.52 -3.22
N VAL A 47 -11.62 -5.01 -3.48
CA VAL A 47 -12.11 -6.30 -3.00
C VAL A 47 -11.24 -7.45 -3.54
N GLY A 48 -10.91 -8.41 -2.69
CA GLY A 48 -10.07 -9.55 -3.03
C GLY A 48 -8.57 -9.26 -3.04
N HIS A 49 -8.16 -8.00 -2.86
CA HIS A 49 -6.76 -7.61 -2.76
C HIS A 49 -6.26 -7.65 -1.32
N ALA A 50 -4.95 -7.76 -1.18
CA ALA A 50 -4.27 -7.53 0.08
C ALA A 50 -4.44 -6.07 0.52
N ALA A 51 -4.48 -5.86 1.83
CA ALA A 51 -4.59 -4.52 2.39
C ALA A 51 -3.64 -4.33 3.56
N TRP A 52 -3.16 -3.09 3.67
CA TRP A 52 -2.36 -2.58 4.77
C TRP A 52 -3.16 -1.50 5.49
N VAL A 53 -3.14 -1.57 6.82
CA VAL A 53 -3.83 -0.61 7.67
C VAL A 53 -2.81 0.38 8.22
N THR A 54 -3.14 1.66 8.12
CA THR A 54 -2.35 2.72 8.74
C THR A 54 -2.61 2.71 10.24
N PRO A 55 -1.59 2.65 11.10
CA PRO A 55 -1.75 2.77 12.55
C PRO A 55 -2.39 4.10 12.96
N PRO A 56 -3.06 4.14 14.13
CA PRO A 56 -3.16 3.07 15.11
C PRO A 56 -4.28 2.07 14.81
N LEU A 57 -3.99 0.76 14.94
CA LEU A 57 -4.99 -0.32 14.83
C LEU A 57 -5.94 -0.36 16.03
N ASP A 58 -5.46 0.03 17.18
CA ASP A 58 -6.18 0.04 18.47
C ASP A 58 -6.93 1.34 18.73
N GLY A 59 -6.76 2.31 17.85
CA GLY A 59 -7.52 3.55 17.78
C GLY A 59 -7.64 4.33 19.09
N ASP A 60 -7.58 5.59 18.92
CA ASP A 60 -7.83 6.61 19.94
C ASP A 60 -9.21 7.29 19.71
N GLY A 61 -10.15 6.54 19.14
CA GLY A 61 -11.51 6.98 18.81
C GLY A 61 -11.73 7.26 17.32
N PHE A 62 -10.70 7.11 16.49
CA PHE A 62 -10.79 7.27 15.04
C PHE A 62 -10.74 5.91 14.33
N PRO A 63 -11.46 5.75 13.20
CA PRO A 63 -11.36 4.53 12.41
C PRO A 63 -9.98 4.42 11.78
N ALA A 64 -9.35 3.24 11.87
CA ALA A 64 -8.13 2.95 11.16
C ALA A 64 -8.39 2.81 9.65
N VAL A 65 -7.50 3.34 8.82
CA VAL A 65 -7.67 3.41 7.36
C VAL A 65 -6.90 2.30 6.67
N ALA A 66 -7.56 1.56 5.79
CA ALA A 66 -6.96 0.50 4.99
C ALA A 66 -6.87 0.87 3.51
N ASN A 67 -5.75 0.53 2.89
CA ASN A 67 -5.52 0.68 1.46
C ASN A 67 -4.95 -0.62 0.86
N SER A 68 -5.17 -0.85 -0.44
CA SER A 68 -4.55 -1.95 -1.18
C SER A 68 -3.11 -1.64 -1.62
N PHE A 69 -2.46 -0.73 -0.95
CA PHE A 69 -1.03 -0.47 -1.08
C PHE A 69 -0.39 -0.30 0.30
N GLY A 70 0.89 -0.60 0.41
CA GLY A 70 1.61 -0.47 1.67
C GLY A 70 3.00 -1.08 1.60
N SER A 71 3.57 -1.38 2.75
CA SER A 71 4.89 -2.02 2.88
C SER A 71 4.91 -3.00 4.06
N GLY A 72 5.83 -3.95 4.02
CA GLY A 72 5.92 -4.99 5.04
C GLY A 72 4.78 -6.02 4.97
N PRO A 73 4.53 -6.79 6.04
CA PRO A 73 3.49 -7.80 6.07
C PRO A 73 2.10 -7.21 5.85
N ILE A 74 1.26 -7.90 5.08
CA ILE A 74 -0.13 -7.46 4.89
C ILE A 74 -0.91 -7.56 6.20
N THR A 75 -1.84 -6.64 6.42
CA THR A 75 -2.77 -6.70 7.56
C THR A 75 -3.84 -7.76 7.34
N GLY A 76 -4.38 -7.85 6.11
CA GLY A 76 -5.38 -8.83 5.75
C GLY A 76 -5.75 -8.77 4.27
N ILE A 77 -6.82 -9.50 3.91
CA ILE A 77 -7.41 -9.48 2.56
C ILE A 77 -8.81 -8.90 2.69
N LEU A 78 -9.18 -8.00 1.77
CA LEU A 78 -10.51 -7.41 1.78
C LEU A 78 -11.54 -8.44 1.32
N HIS A 79 -12.47 -8.78 2.22
CA HIS A 79 -13.61 -9.62 1.91
C HIS A 79 -14.64 -8.84 1.09
N ARG A 80 -15.29 -9.55 0.16
CA ARG A 80 -16.39 -8.99 -0.62
C ARG A 80 -17.65 -8.89 0.23
N GLU A 81 -18.02 -7.68 0.56
CA GLU A 81 -19.32 -7.33 1.15
C GLU A 81 -20.13 -6.56 0.12
N GLN A 82 -21.44 -6.66 0.18
CA GLN A 82 -22.30 -6.03 -0.85
C GLN A 82 -22.47 -4.52 -0.63
N GLN A 83 -22.18 -4.03 0.55
CA GLN A 83 -22.24 -2.60 0.83
C GLN A 83 -21.14 -1.84 0.05
N ALA A 84 -21.49 -0.64 -0.36
CA ALA A 84 -20.60 0.27 -1.08
C ALA A 84 -20.14 -0.16 -2.48
N LEU A 85 -20.61 -1.27 -3.02
CA LEU A 85 -20.34 -1.67 -4.40
C LEU A 85 -21.24 -0.95 -5.42
N PHE A 86 -22.42 -0.48 -4.97
CA PHE A 86 -23.35 0.36 -5.73
C PHE A 86 -23.60 1.65 -5.00
N THR A 87 -23.06 2.74 -5.46
CA THR A 87 -23.24 4.06 -4.86
C THR A 87 -24.21 4.94 -5.64
N GLN A 88 -24.50 4.61 -6.89
CA GLN A 88 -25.40 5.35 -7.77
C GLN A 88 -26.27 4.40 -8.61
N TYR A 89 -27.48 4.85 -8.94
CA TYR A 89 -28.38 4.12 -9.82
C TYR A 89 -27.78 3.98 -11.22
N LEU A 90 -27.80 2.79 -11.79
CA LEU A 90 -27.18 2.42 -13.08
C LEU A 90 -25.65 2.55 -13.16
N GLN A 91 -24.97 2.67 -12.03
CA GLN A 91 -23.51 2.61 -12.00
C GLN A 91 -23.03 1.17 -12.28
N GLU A 92 -21.93 1.05 -13.01
CA GLU A 92 -21.20 -0.21 -13.13
C GLU A 92 -20.64 -0.62 -11.76
N VAL A 93 -20.74 -1.89 -11.41
CA VAL A 93 -20.20 -2.41 -10.15
C VAL A 93 -18.69 -2.27 -10.18
N SER A 94 -18.16 -1.48 -9.26
CA SER A 94 -16.73 -1.38 -9.02
C SER A 94 -16.33 -2.37 -7.92
N MET A 95 -15.18 -3.00 -8.05
CA MET A 95 -14.55 -3.75 -6.96
C MET A 95 -13.82 -2.83 -5.97
N GLN A 96 -13.72 -1.55 -6.28
CA GLN A 96 -13.14 -0.54 -5.38
C GLN A 96 -14.19 -0.05 -4.39
N VAL A 97 -13.87 -0.13 -3.10
CA VAL A 97 -14.69 0.40 -2.03
C VAL A 97 -14.40 1.91 -1.88
N PRO A 98 -15.44 2.77 -1.88
CA PRO A 98 -15.24 4.20 -1.69
C PRO A 98 -14.64 4.53 -0.32
N ALA A 99 -13.81 5.59 -0.27
CA ALA A 99 -13.18 6.05 0.97
C ALA A 99 -14.21 6.35 2.07
N GLY A 100 -13.87 6.02 3.32
CA GLY A 100 -14.71 6.24 4.50
C GLY A 100 -15.78 5.17 4.76
N PHE A 101 -15.99 4.20 3.87
CA PHE A 101 -16.91 3.09 4.13
C PHE A 101 -16.31 2.06 5.07
N ASN A 102 -17.11 1.56 6.01
CA ASN A 102 -16.71 0.46 6.89
C ASN A 102 -16.38 -0.80 6.08
N ILE A 103 -15.34 -1.49 6.50
CA ILE A 103 -14.82 -2.67 5.81
C ILE A 103 -14.50 -3.80 6.79
N THR A 104 -14.43 -5.01 6.27
CA THR A 104 -13.93 -6.19 6.99
C THR A 104 -12.72 -6.77 6.27
N LEU A 105 -11.54 -6.69 6.90
CA LEU A 105 -10.36 -7.39 6.46
C LEU A 105 -10.29 -8.77 7.11
N MET A 106 -10.00 -9.77 6.32
CA MET A 106 -9.80 -11.14 6.81
C MET A 106 -8.33 -11.36 7.13
N SER A 107 -8.04 -11.60 8.41
CA SER A 107 -6.70 -12.02 8.84
C SER A 107 -6.45 -13.48 8.56
N SER A 108 -7.48 -14.33 8.56
CA SER A 108 -7.40 -15.74 8.19
C SER A 108 -8.72 -16.21 7.61
N ALA A 109 -8.70 -16.81 6.44
CA ALA A 109 -9.87 -17.36 5.74
C ALA A 109 -9.42 -18.18 4.53
N ASP A 110 -10.38 -18.89 3.92
CA ASP A 110 -10.26 -19.40 2.57
C ASP A 110 -10.99 -18.44 1.63
N LEU A 111 -10.27 -17.85 0.68
CA LEU A 111 -10.78 -16.80 -0.20
C LEU A 111 -10.49 -17.12 -1.67
N TRP A 112 -11.26 -16.50 -2.54
CA TRP A 112 -10.97 -16.42 -3.97
C TRP A 112 -10.25 -15.12 -4.27
N VAL A 113 -9.07 -15.20 -4.89
CA VAL A 113 -8.29 -14.04 -5.32
C VAL A 113 -7.85 -14.22 -6.77
N LYS A 114 -7.59 -13.13 -7.48
CA LYS A 114 -7.14 -13.17 -8.84
C LYS A 114 -5.63 -13.43 -8.93
N ASN A 115 -5.21 -14.28 -9.88
CA ASN A 115 -3.80 -14.41 -10.23
C ASN A 115 -3.41 -13.30 -11.21
N SER A 116 -2.77 -12.25 -10.69
CA SER A 116 -2.25 -11.13 -11.49
C SER A 116 -0.76 -11.30 -11.87
N GLY A 117 -0.20 -12.49 -11.62
CA GLY A 117 1.18 -12.81 -11.96
C GLY A 117 1.42 -13.02 -13.44
N SER A 118 2.66 -13.36 -13.80
CA SER A 118 3.07 -13.73 -15.16
C SER A 118 3.04 -15.24 -15.43
N SER A 119 2.74 -16.05 -14.43
CA SER A 119 2.69 -17.52 -14.51
C SER A 119 1.46 -18.07 -13.81
N ALA A 120 1.08 -19.29 -14.19
CA ALA A 120 -0.06 -19.97 -13.58
C ALA A 120 0.23 -20.33 -12.13
N ALA A 121 -0.77 -20.14 -11.27
CA ALA A 121 -0.76 -20.63 -9.90
C ALA A 121 -0.91 -22.15 -9.87
N GLN A 122 -0.11 -22.82 -9.03
CA GLN A 122 -0.17 -24.25 -8.76
C GLN A 122 -0.55 -24.46 -7.29
N VAL A 123 -1.21 -25.57 -7.00
CA VAL A 123 -1.52 -25.96 -5.62
C VAL A 123 -0.22 -26.06 -4.80
N GLY A 124 -0.23 -25.45 -3.62
CA GLY A 124 0.92 -25.41 -2.71
C GLY A 124 1.85 -24.20 -2.89
N MET A 125 1.68 -23.40 -3.97
CA MET A 125 2.43 -22.14 -4.08
C MET A 125 1.99 -21.12 -3.05
N LYS A 126 2.91 -20.28 -2.59
CA LYS A 126 2.62 -19.12 -1.74
C LYS A 126 1.98 -18.00 -2.56
N ALA A 127 1.03 -17.31 -1.95
CA ALA A 127 0.50 -16.06 -2.46
C ALA A 127 1.41 -14.90 -2.03
N TYR A 128 1.82 -14.09 -2.98
CA TYR A 128 2.61 -12.88 -2.78
C TYR A 128 1.75 -11.67 -3.08
N ALA A 129 1.72 -10.70 -2.16
CA ALA A 129 0.97 -9.46 -2.32
C ALA A 129 1.87 -8.34 -2.84
N ASN A 130 1.46 -7.67 -3.90
CA ASN A 130 2.17 -6.53 -4.46
C ASN A 130 1.98 -5.30 -3.58
N PHE A 131 3.07 -4.57 -3.28
CA PHE A 131 3.05 -3.40 -2.41
C PHE A 131 2.29 -2.20 -2.99
N ASN A 132 2.19 -2.12 -4.31
CA ASN A 132 1.61 -0.96 -4.98
C ASN A 132 0.07 -1.03 -5.11
N ASN A 133 -0.48 -2.24 -5.24
CA ASN A 133 -1.91 -2.40 -5.54
C ASN A 133 -2.59 -3.59 -4.84
N GLY A 134 -1.86 -4.33 -3.99
CA GLY A 134 -2.40 -5.46 -3.25
C GLY A 134 -2.76 -6.71 -4.09
N GLU A 135 -2.47 -6.71 -5.38
CA GLU A 135 -2.71 -7.85 -6.26
C GLU A 135 -1.87 -9.07 -5.87
N PHE A 136 -2.40 -10.26 -6.16
CA PHE A 136 -1.70 -11.51 -5.84
C PHE A 136 -0.99 -12.13 -7.03
N THR A 137 0.22 -12.59 -6.75
CA THR A 137 1.01 -13.47 -7.62
C THR A 137 1.36 -14.74 -6.86
N PHE A 138 1.73 -15.81 -7.56
CA PHE A 138 1.98 -17.11 -6.95
C PHE A 138 3.36 -17.63 -7.33
N ALA A 139 4.12 -18.07 -6.31
CA ALA A 139 5.45 -18.63 -6.48
C ALA A 139 5.80 -19.60 -5.35
N ALA A 140 6.94 -20.26 -5.45
CA ALA A 140 7.49 -21.05 -4.35
C ALA A 140 7.83 -20.14 -3.17
N THR A 141 7.86 -20.70 -1.96
CA THR A 141 8.28 -20.01 -0.75
C THR A 141 9.68 -19.39 -0.92
N GLY A 142 9.84 -18.16 -0.47
CA GLY A 142 11.11 -17.44 -0.51
C GLY A 142 11.47 -16.85 -1.88
N THR A 143 10.49 -16.73 -2.81
CA THR A 143 10.71 -16.21 -4.16
C THR A 143 9.97 -14.88 -4.37
N PRO A 144 10.35 -13.77 -3.70
CA PRO A 144 9.73 -12.48 -3.95
C PRO A 144 10.03 -12.01 -5.37
N ALA A 145 9.07 -11.35 -6.01
CA ALA A 145 9.30 -10.75 -7.32
C ALA A 145 10.30 -9.61 -7.20
N SER A 146 11.33 -9.62 -8.04
CA SER A 146 12.19 -8.44 -8.23
C SER A 146 11.35 -7.30 -8.81
N GLY A 147 11.50 -6.13 -8.24
CA GLY A 147 10.94 -4.90 -8.80
C GLY A 147 11.85 -4.30 -9.88
N ALA A 148 12.29 -3.09 -9.64
CA ALA A 148 13.23 -2.37 -10.50
C ALA A 148 14.69 -2.54 -10.06
N SER A 149 15.60 -2.18 -10.96
CA SER A 149 17.03 -2.05 -10.68
C SER A 149 17.58 -0.85 -11.45
N ALA A 150 18.45 -0.07 -10.83
CA ALA A 150 19.18 1.01 -11.49
C ALA A 150 20.50 1.31 -10.76
N THR A 151 21.41 1.98 -11.44
CA THR A 151 22.48 2.70 -10.73
C THR A 151 21.90 4.00 -10.20
N GLY A 152 22.06 4.25 -8.91
CA GLY A 152 21.45 5.40 -8.26
C GLY A 152 22.15 5.80 -6.97
N THR A 153 21.67 6.87 -6.36
CA THR A 153 22.15 7.44 -5.09
C THR A 153 20.97 7.67 -4.17
N ILE A 154 21.19 7.73 -2.87
CA ILE A 154 20.21 8.26 -1.90
C ILE A 154 20.88 9.42 -1.18
N ALA A 155 20.22 10.57 -1.17
CA ALA A 155 20.63 11.73 -0.40
C ALA A 155 19.74 11.88 0.84
N ALA A 156 20.34 12.27 1.96
CA ALA A 156 19.58 12.67 3.14
C ALA A 156 19.03 14.09 2.91
N GLU A 157 17.73 14.25 3.03
CA GLU A 157 17.03 15.51 2.82
C GLU A 157 16.20 15.89 4.06
N ASN A 158 15.85 17.14 4.13
CA ASN A 158 15.02 17.68 5.22
C ASN A 158 14.06 18.76 4.72
N GLY A 159 12.98 18.93 5.46
CA GLY A 159 12.06 20.04 5.34
C GLY A 159 11.86 20.72 6.71
N SER A 160 11.42 21.98 6.72
CA SER A 160 11.05 22.69 7.92
C SER A 160 10.02 23.78 7.61
N TRP A 161 9.04 23.94 8.48
CA TRP A 161 7.95 24.91 8.33
C TRP A 161 7.33 25.28 9.68
N THR A 162 6.49 26.30 9.69
CA THR A 162 5.59 26.58 10.80
C THR A 162 4.29 25.83 10.58
N GLY A 163 3.87 25.02 11.56
CA GLY A 163 2.65 24.23 11.44
C GLY A 163 2.09 23.83 12.80
N SER A 164 0.90 23.23 12.76
CA SER A 164 0.19 22.65 13.91
C SER A 164 -0.37 21.28 13.53
N ILE A 165 -0.65 20.44 14.52
CA ILE A 165 -1.34 19.16 14.29
C ILE A 165 -2.56 19.12 15.20
N THR A 166 -3.71 18.76 14.64
CA THR A 166 -4.96 18.53 15.37
C THR A 166 -5.54 17.19 14.92
N GLY A 167 -5.54 16.26 15.83
CA GLY A 167 -5.87 14.88 15.50
C GLY A 167 -4.82 14.26 14.59
N ASP A 168 -5.23 13.78 13.43
CA ASP A 168 -4.40 13.22 12.37
C ASP A 168 -4.12 14.19 11.21
N ILE A 169 -4.50 15.48 11.39
CA ILE A 169 -4.33 16.50 10.36
C ILE A 169 -3.25 17.49 10.78
N MET A 170 -2.19 17.55 10.00
CA MET A 170 -1.17 18.60 10.08
C MET A 170 -1.54 19.74 9.16
N THR A 171 -1.50 20.96 9.69
CA THR A 171 -1.61 22.20 8.91
C THR A 171 -0.24 22.83 8.77
N VAL A 172 0.21 23.03 7.55
CA VAL A 172 1.45 23.73 7.19
C VAL A 172 1.08 25.14 6.76
N ALA A 173 1.59 26.13 7.47
CA ALA A 173 1.25 27.52 7.26
C ALA A 173 2.50 28.41 7.24
N GLY A 174 3.07 28.59 6.08
CA GLY A 174 4.14 29.53 5.79
C GLY A 174 5.55 29.08 6.18
N SER A 175 6.53 29.75 5.58
CA SER A 175 7.96 29.55 5.81
C SER A 175 8.45 28.11 5.51
N VAL A 176 7.86 27.45 4.50
CA VAL A 176 8.32 26.12 4.07
C VAL A 176 9.72 26.25 3.47
N THR A 177 10.68 25.56 4.07
CA THR A 177 12.02 25.31 3.54
C THR A 177 12.12 23.83 3.23
N GLY A 178 12.54 23.46 2.04
CA GLY A 178 12.50 22.07 1.55
C GLY A 178 11.10 21.69 1.07
N LEU A 179 10.73 20.44 1.21
CA LEU A 179 9.45 19.87 0.74
C LEU A 179 8.78 19.13 1.89
N VAL A 180 7.44 19.05 1.83
CA VAL A 180 6.63 18.16 2.68
C VAL A 180 6.29 16.91 1.86
N VAL A 181 6.85 15.77 2.22
CA VAL A 181 6.78 14.57 1.38
C VAL A 181 6.14 13.37 2.10
N PRO A 182 5.41 12.50 1.38
CA PRO A 182 4.89 11.28 1.97
C PRO A 182 6.01 10.38 2.53
N GLY A 183 5.81 9.87 3.74
CA GLY A 183 6.76 8.99 4.43
C GLY A 183 7.85 9.72 5.20
N GLY A 184 7.94 11.03 5.09
CA GLY A 184 8.89 11.83 5.87
C GLY A 184 8.58 11.78 7.37
N ILE A 185 9.63 11.68 8.18
CA ILE A 185 9.52 11.57 9.63
C ILE A 185 9.55 12.96 10.24
N LEU A 186 8.50 13.27 10.99
CA LEU A 186 8.31 14.57 11.62
C LEU A 186 9.01 14.66 12.99
N SER A 187 9.46 15.85 13.32
CA SER A 187 10.00 16.20 14.62
C SER A 187 9.71 17.68 14.95
N GLY A 188 9.59 18.01 16.22
CA GLY A 188 9.29 19.36 16.69
C GLY A 188 8.88 19.33 18.16
N THR A 189 8.59 20.50 18.73
CA THR A 189 8.05 20.59 20.09
C THR A 189 6.68 19.92 20.12
N ASP A 190 6.47 19.01 21.07
CA ASP A 190 5.25 18.24 21.28
C ASP A 190 4.86 17.28 20.15
N VAL A 191 5.68 17.16 19.09
CA VAL A 191 5.49 16.17 18.04
C VAL A 191 5.90 14.78 18.54
N LEU A 192 4.98 13.81 18.48
CA LEU A 192 5.24 12.43 18.90
C LEU A 192 6.32 11.79 18.00
N THR A 193 7.28 11.13 18.64
CA THR A 193 8.35 10.43 17.93
C THR A 193 7.78 9.35 17.00
N GLY A 194 8.22 9.34 15.74
CA GLY A 194 7.77 8.37 14.72
C GLY A 194 6.56 8.84 13.92
N THR A 195 6.06 10.06 14.17
CA THR A 195 5.02 10.65 13.30
C THR A 195 5.56 10.81 11.88
N GLN A 196 4.76 10.36 10.90
CA GLN A 196 5.08 10.44 9.47
C GLN A 196 4.01 11.22 8.72
N VAL A 197 4.40 11.90 7.67
CA VAL A 197 3.46 12.43 6.67
C VAL A 197 2.91 11.26 5.84
N LEU A 198 1.60 11.16 5.70
CA LEU A 198 0.95 10.10 4.90
C LEU A 198 0.60 10.60 3.50
N SER A 199 -0.14 11.68 3.42
CA SER A 199 -0.57 12.27 2.14
C SER A 199 -1.01 13.71 2.30
N GLN A 200 -0.94 14.47 1.22
CA GLN A 200 -1.49 15.83 1.18
C GLN A 200 -3.00 15.77 0.95
N ILE A 201 -3.75 16.59 1.71
CA ILE A 201 -5.20 16.76 1.59
C ILE A 201 -5.51 17.95 0.69
N SER A 202 -4.84 19.08 0.94
CA SER A 202 -5.10 20.33 0.21
C SER A 202 -3.88 21.26 0.24
N GLY A 203 -3.88 22.27 -0.60
CA GLY A 203 -2.87 23.31 -0.62
C GLY A 203 -1.90 23.23 -1.82
N THR A 204 -0.76 23.90 -1.70
CA THR A 204 0.30 23.86 -2.69
C THR A 204 0.99 22.49 -2.66
N PRO A 205 1.19 21.80 -3.80
CA PRO A 205 1.88 20.52 -3.81
C PRO A 205 3.20 20.56 -3.05
N GLN A 206 3.33 19.69 -2.04
CA GLN A 206 4.52 19.56 -1.17
C GLN A 206 4.93 20.84 -0.42
N GLY A 207 3.99 21.76 -0.22
CA GLY A 207 4.19 23.05 0.42
C GLY A 207 3.09 23.37 1.44
N ASP A 208 2.70 24.64 1.52
CA ASP A 208 1.62 25.07 2.41
C ASP A 208 0.32 24.31 2.14
N GLY A 209 -0.33 23.86 3.19
CA GLY A 209 -1.56 23.10 3.08
C GLY A 209 -1.86 22.22 4.27
N THR A 210 -2.71 21.22 4.05
CA THR A 210 -3.08 20.23 5.07
C THR A 210 -2.64 18.84 4.62
N TYR A 211 -2.22 18.05 5.61
CA TYR A 211 -1.65 16.72 5.40
C TYR A 211 -2.19 15.73 6.44
N TYR A 212 -2.42 14.49 6.05
CA TYR A 212 -2.59 13.40 7.00
C TYR A 212 -1.25 12.99 7.60
N VAL A 213 -1.25 12.77 8.92
CA VAL A 213 -0.11 12.22 9.66
C VAL A 213 -0.46 10.89 10.30
N SER A 214 0.57 10.09 10.61
CA SER A 214 0.40 8.70 11.05
C SER A 214 -0.05 8.55 12.50
N LEU A 215 0.15 9.56 13.33
CA LEU A 215 -0.19 9.52 14.75
C LEU A 215 -1.11 10.69 15.09
N ASN A 216 -2.22 10.36 15.76
CA ASN A 216 -3.16 11.34 16.29
C ASN A 216 -2.52 12.08 17.49
N GLN A 217 -2.53 13.41 17.45
CA GLN A 217 -1.91 14.24 18.48
C GLN A 217 -2.40 15.68 18.39
N GLU A 218 -2.15 16.45 19.45
CA GLU A 218 -2.41 17.89 19.50
C GLU A 218 -1.07 18.62 19.64
N VAL A 219 -0.70 19.38 18.63
CA VAL A 219 0.52 20.19 18.57
C VAL A 219 0.14 21.60 18.20
N ASP A 220 0.39 22.54 19.11
CA ASP A 220 0.21 23.96 18.85
C ASP A 220 1.14 24.46 17.75
N SER A 221 0.81 25.61 17.16
CA SER A 221 1.63 26.20 16.10
C SER A 221 3.09 26.36 16.53
N THR A 222 3.97 25.58 15.91
CA THR A 222 5.40 25.53 16.21
C THR A 222 6.22 25.27 14.95
N THR A 223 7.55 25.27 15.07
CA THR A 223 8.42 24.80 13.99
C THR A 223 8.40 23.27 13.98
N ILE A 224 7.93 22.71 12.87
CA ILE A 224 7.95 21.27 12.58
C ILE A 224 9.04 21.05 11.52
N SER A 225 9.86 20.04 11.73
CA SER A 225 10.88 19.60 10.78
C SER A 225 10.59 18.19 10.30
N GLU A 226 10.98 17.90 9.09
CA GLU A 226 10.84 16.60 8.43
C GLU A 226 12.19 16.10 7.98
N THR A 227 12.42 14.80 8.06
CA THR A 227 13.58 14.12 7.49
C THR A 227 13.14 12.97 6.59
N TYR A 228 13.77 12.84 5.43
CA TYR A 228 13.50 11.79 4.44
C TYR A 228 14.75 11.47 3.61
N GLY A 229 14.70 10.44 2.80
CA GLY A 229 15.72 10.16 1.79
C GLY A 229 15.20 10.51 0.40
N LEU A 230 16.09 11.00 -0.46
CA LEU A 230 15.83 11.22 -1.88
C LEU A 230 16.63 10.20 -2.70
N PHE A 231 15.94 9.14 -3.14
CA PHE A 231 16.51 8.17 -4.07
C PHE A 231 16.50 8.75 -5.48
N THR A 232 17.65 8.74 -6.15
CA THR A 232 17.79 9.16 -7.55
C THR A 232 18.26 8.00 -8.40
N ALA A 233 17.39 7.49 -9.27
CA ALA A 233 17.72 6.50 -10.29
C ALA A 233 18.35 7.21 -11.50
N VAL A 234 19.64 6.96 -11.76
CA VAL A 234 20.44 7.73 -12.73
C VAL A 234 20.57 7.00 -14.07
N SER A 235 20.84 5.70 -14.06
CA SER A 235 21.15 4.95 -15.28
C SER A 235 20.95 3.45 -15.12
N ALA A 236 21.04 2.71 -16.22
CA ALA A 236 20.99 1.24 -16.29
C ALA A 236 19.71 0.66 -15.68
N GLN A 237 18.58 1.33 -15.86
CA GLN A 237 17.30 0.89 -15.30
C GLN A 237 16.73 -0.31 -16.01
N THR A 238 16.22 -1.25 -15.20
CA THR A 238 15.31 -2.34 -15.59
C THR A 238 14.12 -2.37 -14.65
N GLY A 239 12.96 -2.84 -15.13
CA GLY A 239 11.73 -2.86 -14.34
C GLY A 239 11.16 -1.45 -14.11
N THR A 240 10.20 -1.35 -13.19
CA THR A 240 9.47 -0.11 -12.89
C THR A 240 9.45 0.11 -11.38
N TRP A 241 9.89 1.27 -10.92
CA TRP A 241 9.81 1.67 -9.52
C TRP A 241 8.35 1.98 -9.14
N ALA A 242 7.94 1.52 -7.99
CA ALA A 242 6.60 1.75 -7.46
C ALA A 242 6.65 2.20 -5.99
N VAL A 243 5.61 2.93 -5.56
CA VAL A 243 5.40 3.22 -4.13
C VAL A 243 5.21 1.89 -3.39
N GLY A 244 5.88 1.73 -2.26
CA GLY A 244 5.90 0.47 -1.49
C GLY A 244 7.08 -0.44 -1.81
N ASP A 245 7.80 -0.24 -2.92
CA ASP A 245 9.02 -1.00 -3.24
C ASP A 245 10.06 -0.87 -2.13
N ILE A 246 10.57 -2.02 -1.67
CA ILE A 246 11.64 -2.06 -0.67
C ILE A 246 12.99 -2.10 -1.38
N LEU A 247 13.81 -1.11 -1.11
CA LEU A 247 15.11 -0.93 -1.74
C LEU A 247 16.20 -1.75 -1.04
N SER A 248 17.17 -2.19 -1.84
CA SER A 248 18.41 -2.82 -1.37
C SER A 248 19.59 -2.45 -2.27
N GLY A 249 20.77 -2.41 -1.69
CA GLY A 249 22.03 -2.11 -2.40
C GLY A 249 23.20 -2.24 -1.43
N SER A 250 24.33 -2.82 -1.88
CA SER A 250 25.46 -3.14 -1.00
C SER A 250 26.66 -2.21 -1.16
N GLY A 251 26.69 -1.38 -2.21
CA GLY A 251 27.77 -0.41 -2.44
C GLY A 251 27.48 0.96 -1.83
N GLY A 252 28.51 1.81 -1.77
CA GLY A 252 28.33 3.24 -1.45
C GLY A 252 27.79 3.58 -0.07
N GLY A 253 28.04 2.75 0.93
CA GLY A 253 27.50 2.88 2.30
C GLY A 253 26.35 1.90 2.57
N GLY A 254 25.82 1.26 1.53
CA GLY A 254 24.69 0.31 1.63
C GLY A 254 23.33 1.01 1.83
N VAL A 255 22.29 0.40 1.27
CA VAL A 255 20.92 0.84 1.54
C VAL A 255 20.46 0.21 2.85
N THR A 256 19.98 1.01 3.79
CA THR A 256 19.46 0.55 5.07
C THR A 256 18.29 -0.42 4.83
N THR A 257 18.33 -1.58 5.51
CA THR A 257 17.24 -2.57 5.40
C THR A 257 15.90 -1.97 5.73
N GLY A 258 14.89 -2.23 4.89
CA GLY A 258 13.54 -1.72 5.03
C GLY A 258 13.32 -0.34 4.42
N THR A 259 14.31 0.26 3.75
CA THR A 259 14.11 1.51 3.00
C THR A 259 13.04 1.30 1.92
N THR A 260 11.96 2.05 2.00
CA THR A 260 10.78 1.91 1.15
C THR A 260 10.52 3.19 0.36
N ILE A 261 10.16 3.07 -0.91
CA ILE A 261 9.68 4.20 -1.72
C ILE A 261 8.31 4.61 -1.21
N THR A 262 8.16 5.88 -0.82
CA THR A 262 6.94 6.46 -0.25
C THR A 262 6.23 7.41 -1.21
N GLY A 263 6.93 7.88 -2.22
CA GLY A 263 6.35 8.78 -3.22
C GLY A 263 7.25 8.99 -4.42
N PHE A 264 6.67 9.57 -5.45
CA PHE A 264 7.37 9.97 -6.66
C PHE A 264 7.83 11.43 -6.56
N GLY A 265 9.09 11.67 -6.91
CA GLY A 265 9.61 13.01 -7.17
C GLY A 265 9.46 13.36 -8.64
N THR A 266 10.56 13.37 -9.40
CA THR A 266 10.54 13.57 -10.85
C THR A 266 10.35 12.26 -11.62
N GLY A 267 10.58 11.12 -10.97
CA GLY A 267 10.39 9.79 -11.57
C GLY A 267 8.90 9.41 -11.63
N THR A 268 8.55 8.63 -12.64
CA THR A 268 7.20 8.06 -12.84
C THR A 268 7.27 6.55 -13.03
N GLY A 269 8.20 5.90 -12.30
CA GLY A 269 8.53 4.49 -12.45
C GLY A 269 9.80 4.23 -13.27
N GLY A 270 10.32 5.26 -13.95
CA GLY A 270 11.55 5.25 -14.74
C GLY A 270 12.76 5.84 -14.02
N LEU A 271 13.73 6.37 -14.78
CA LEU A 271 14.77 7.21 -14.22
C LEU A 271 14.19 8.48 -13.62
N GLY A 272 14.78 8.96 -12.52
CA GLY A 272 14.30 10.15 -11.82
C GLY A 272 14.45 10.03 -10.32
N THR A 273 13.74 10.86 -9.58
CA THR A 273 13.82 10.92 -8.12
C THR A 273 12.57 10.31 -7.47
N TYR A 274 12.77 9.71 -6.29
CA TYR A 274 11.76 9.04 -5.48
C TYR A 274 12.00 9.34 -4.01
N TYR A 275 10.94 9.59 -3.26
CA TYR A 275 11.05 9.78 -1.81
C TYR A 275 11.10 8.43 -1.11
N VAL A 276 11.94 8.33 -0.08
CA VAL A 276 12.03 7.15 0.78
C VAL A 276 11.98 7.58 2.25
N GLN A 277 11.33 6.78 3.09
CA GLN A 277 11.12 7.14 4.50
C GLN A 277 12.41 7.19 5.32
N THR A 278 13.46 6.48 4.89
CA THR A 278 14.70 6.41 5.65
C THR A 278 15.68 7.47 5.17
N THR A 279 15.98 8.43 6.04
CA THR A 279 17.04 9.41 5.78
C THR A 279 18.39 8.73 5.85
N GLN A 280 19.16 8.77 4.76
CA GLN A 280 20.46 8.14 4.64
C GLN A 280 21.24 8.73 3.47
N THR A 281 22.56 8.51 3.44
CA THR A 281 23.39 8.88 2.30
C THR A 281 24.02 7.63 1.71
N VAL A 282 23.68 7.34 0.45
CA VAL A 282 24.22 6.23 -0.33
C VAL A 282 24.82 6.79 -1.61
N THR A 283 26.13 6.59 -1.78
CA THR A 283 26.83 7.00 -3.00
C THR A 283 26.45 6.10 -4.17
N SER A 284 26.79 6.51 -5.39
CA SER A 284 26.39 5.80 -6.61
C SER A 284 26.68 4.30 -6.56
N THR A 285 25.64 3.50 -6.59
CA THR A 285 25.68 2.04 -6.55
C THR A 285 24.51 1.42 -7.29
N ALA A 286 24.58 0.11 -7.54
CA ALA A 286 23.43 -0.64 -8.01
C ALA A 286 22.40 -0.76 -6.87
N ILE A 287 21.20 -0.22 -7.10
CA ILE A 287 20.05 -0.30 -6.19
C ILE A 287 18.98 -1.14 -6.88
N THR A 288 18.43 -2.08 -6.14
CA THR A 288 17.37 -2.99 -6.59
C THR A 288 16.17 -2.87 -5.67
N SER A 289 14.99 -3.23 -6.15
CA SER A 289 13.80 -3.29 -5.31
C SER A 289 13.13 -4.66 -5.28
N VAL A 290 12.34 -4.89 -4.26
CA VAL A 290 11.38 -5.98 -4.14
C VAL A 290 10.00 -5.36 -4.10
N SER A 291 9.10 -5.83 -4.96
CA SER A 291 7.78 -5.24 -5.18
C SER A 291 6.64 -6.00 -4.53
N ASN A 292 6.92 -7.13 -3.86
CA ASN A 292 5.88 -7.92 -3.20
C ASN A 292 6.35 -8.58 -1.90
N VAL A 293 5.41 -8.98 -1.09
CA VAL A 293 5.64 -9.70 0.16
C VAL A 293 5.01 -11.09 0.12
N GLU A 294 5.76 -12.09 0.60
CA GLU A 294 5.21 -13.42 0.84
C GLU A 294 4.16 -13.35 1.95
N THR A 295 3.00 -13.92 1.68
CA THR A 295 1.92 -14.00 2.65
C THR A 295 1.82 -15.39 3.27
N LYS A 296 1.02 -15.53 4.31
CA LYS A 296 0.74 -16.84 4.90
C LYS A 296 -0.18 -17.72 4.04
N TRP A 297 -0.89 -17.13 3.09
CA TRP A 297 -1.85 -17.85 2.24
C TRP A 297 -1.14 -18.72 1.20
N ILE A 298 -1.77 -19.86 0.92
CA ILE A 298 -1.28 -20.88 -0.01
C ILE A 298 -2.36 -21.13 -1.06
N ALA A 299 -1.96 -21.29 -2.32
CA ALA A 299 -2.87 -21.66 -3.41
C ALA A 299 -3.41 -23.07 -3.19
N MET A 300 -4.74 -23.23 -3.24
CA MET A 300 -5.47 -24.48 -3.08
C MET A 300 -6.12 -24.94 -4.39
N SER A 301 -5.99 -24.16 -5.46
CA SER A 301 -6.43 -24.51 -6.80
C SER A 301 -5.42 -24.07 -7.85
N TYR A 302 -5.49 -24.69 -9.03
CA TYR A 302 -4.85 -24.16 -10.23
C TYR A 302 -5.60 -22.91 -10.69
N GLY A 303 -4.87 -21.96 -11.29
CA GLY A 303 -5.41 -20.81 -12.01
C GLY A 303 -4.40 -20.24 -12.99
N ALA A 304 -4.79 -20.08 -14.25
CA ALA A 304 -3.99 -19.39 -15.23
C ALA A 304 -3.83 -17.90 -14.85
N VAL A 305 -3.00 -17.19 -15.57
CA VAL A 305 -2.89 -15.73 -15.44
C VAL A 305 -4.24 -15.09 -15.74
N GLY A 306 -4.73 -14.25 -14.83
CA GLY A 306 -6.05 -13.62 -14.93
C GLY A 306 -7.21 -14.40 -14.33
N ASP A 307 -7.02 -15.70 -14.02
CA ASP A 307 -8.06 -16.52 -13.38
C ASP A 307 -8.12 -16.28 -11.87
N ILE A 308 -9.26 -16.65 -11.28
CA ILE A 308 -9.39 -16.68 -9.81
C ILE A 308 -8.81 -17.98 -9.26
N VAL A 309 -8.11 -17.87 -8.14
CA VAL A 309 -7.44 -18.95 -7.41
C VAL A 309 -8.01 -19.02 -6.01
N LYS A 310 -8.32 -20.23 -5.57
CA LYS A 310 -8.66 -20.47 -4.17
C LYS A 310 -7.38 -20.44 -3.35
N ILE A 311 -7.37 -19.60 -2.32
CA ILE A 311 -6.27 -19.52 -1.35
C ILE A 311 -6.75 -19.86 0.05
N SER A 312 -5.87 -20.42 0.89
CA SER A 312 -6.14 -20.72 2.28
C SER A 312 -5.01 -20.21 3.18
N ALA A 313 -5.40 -19.65 4.32
CA ALA A 313 -4.48 -19.36 5.43
C ALA A 313 -4.43 -20.52 6.45
N GLN A 314 -5.22 -21.56 6.24
CA GLN A 314 -5.23 -22.76 7.08
C GLN A 314 -4.07 -23.67 6.64
N PRO A 315 -3.33 -24.29 7.58
CA PRO A 315 -2.37 -25.30 7.20
C PRO A 315 -3.10 -26.43 6.48
N LEU A 316 -2.51 -26.93 5.41
CA LEU A 316 -2.91 -28.20 4.83
C LEU A 316 -2.71 -29.25 5.92
N GLY A 317 -3.81 -29.69 6.51
CA GLY A 317 -3.84 -30.62 7.64
C GLY A 317 -3.08 -31.90 7.44
#